data_d5a398fcd0a0fd576c013e974724b1f6
#
_entry.id   d5a398fcd0a0fd576c013e974724b1f6
#
_cell.length_a   1.000
_cell.length_b   1.000
_cell.length_c   1.000
_cell.angle_alpha   90.00
_cell.angle_beta   90.00
_cell.angle_gamma   90.00
#
_symmetry.space_group_name_H-M   'P 1'
#
loop_
_entity.id
_entity.type
_entity.pdbx_description
1 polymer ?
#
loop_
_entity_poly.entity_id
_entity_poly.type
_entity_poly.pdbx_seq_one_letter_code
_entity_poly.pdbx_strand_id
1 'polypeptide(L)'
;NVLEEQLSGDEQIYAIVDDLKPLVENNRLIAIGETGNHGNRIYDNSYISINKMIAVLLGVPKLYKGNALFGFINVNNICYTVSVIHKNRKTKNYYEYARCDILYKEHWHELRYEQKLVYEWNKYNKSLSVIPTFEIYNGSFLNLPEYSLKANYRPQFIGTYFTLLDGKKRYIQPFIDKD
;
A
#
# COMPACT_ATOMS: atom_id res chain seq x y z
N ASN A 1 22.11 1.16 8.01
CA ASN A 1 23.15 2.14 8.35
C ASN A 1 22.59 3.04 9.45
N VAL A 2 22.86 2.70 10.70
CA VAL A 2 22.33 3.39 11.90
C VAL A 2 22.75 4.89 11.95
N LEU A 3 23.77 5.26 11.18
CA LEU A 3 24.29 6.63 11.15
C LEU A 3 23.49 7.60 10.26
N GLU A 4 22.57 7.09 9.45
CA GLU A 4 21.75 7.91 8.55
C GLU A 4 20.30 8.05 9.05
N GLU A 5 19.92 7.32 10.09
CA GLU A 5 18.61 7.42 10.72
C GLU A 5 18.62 8.49 11.78
N GLN A 6 17.74 9.49 11.64
CA GLN A 6 17.59 10.57 12.61
C GLN A 6 16.81 10.15 13.86
N LEU A 7 16.00 9.11 13.75
CA LEU A 7 15.14 8.59 14.81
C LEU A 7 15.51 7.16 15.16
N SER A 8 15.49 6.81 16.44
CA SER A 8 15.55 5.43 16.89
C SER A 8 14.33 4.63 16.42
N GLY A 9 14.38 3.30 16.47
CA GLY A 9 13.24 2.48 16.06
C GLY A 9 11.96 2.78 16.83
N ASP A 10 12.07 3.07 18.12
CA ASP A 10 10.92 3.41 18.96
C ASP A 10 10.35 4.78 18.57
N GLU A 11 11.21 5.78 18.35
CA GLU A 11 10.80 7.10 17.92
C GLU A 11 10.11 7.08 16.55
N GLN A 12 10.57 6.23 15.64
CA GLN A 12 9.91 6.02 14.35
C GLN A 12 8.49 5.46 14.51
N ILE A 13 8.29 4.51 15.45
CA ILE A 13 6.96 3.95 15.73
C ILE A 13 6.04 5.04 16.27
N TYR A 14 6.49 5.83 17.22
CA TYR A 14 5.69 6.92 17.82
C TYR A 14 5.38 7.99 16.78
N ALA A 15 6.32 8.37 15.94
CA ALA A 15 6.09 9.33 14.87
C ALA A 15 4.98 8.82 13.89
N ILE A 16 5.03 7.55 13.50
CA ILE A 16 3.99 6.95 12.65
C ILE A 16 2.63 6.94 13.36
N VAL A 17 2.61 6.66 14.67
CA VAL A 17 1.37 6.68 15.45
C VAL A 17 0.79 8.10 15.49
N ASP A 18 1.60 9.11 15.71
CA ASP A 18 1.17 10.51 15.73
C ASP A 18 0.65 10.97 14.36
N ASP A 19 1.31 10.59 13.28
CA ASP A 19 0.89 10.90 11.90
C ASP A 19 -0.44 10.23 11.52
N LEU A 20 -0.68 9.00 12.00
CA LEU A 20 -1.91 8.25 11.69
C LEU A 20 -3.09 8.59 12.61
N LYS A 21 -2.83 9.16 13.78
CA LYS A 21 -3.87 9.48 14.77
C LYS A 21 -5.01 10.35 14.22
N PRO A 22 -4.77 11.42 13.44
CA PRO A 22 -5.85 12.20 12.83
C PRO A 22 -6.73 11.38 11.89
N LEU A 23 -6.16 10.37 11.21
CA LEU A 23 -6.94 9.49 10.33
C LEU A 23 -7.85 8.56 11.14
N VAL A 24 -7.40 8.10 12.30
CA VAL A 24 -8.22 7.29 13.22
C VAL A 24 -9.35 8.13 13.81
N GLU A 25 -9.04 9.32 14.33
CA GLU A 25 -10.01 10.23 14.94
C GLU A 25 -11.13 10.64 13.96
N ASN A 26 -10.79 10.77 12.68
CA ASN A 26 -11.75 11.10 11.63
C ASN A 26 -12.36 9.87 10.93
N ASN A 27 -12.15 8.66 11.45
CA ASN A 27 -12.62 7.39 10.85
C ASN A 27 -12.20 7.20 9.39
N ARG A 28 -11.00 7.65 9.04
CA ARG A 28 -10.43 7.57 7.68
C ARG A 28 -9.40 6.46 7.52
N LEU A 29 -8.89 5.89 8.61
CA LEU A 29 -7.99 4.75 8.55
C LEU A 29 -8.83 3.48 8.40
N ILE A 30 -8.67 2.76 7.28
CA ILE A 30 -9.51 1.62 6.92
C ILE A 30 -8.85 0.29 7.31
N ALA A 31 -7.55 0.18 7.13
CA ALA A 31 -6.79 -1.02 7.43
C ALA A 31 -5.31 -0.74 7.61
N ILE A 32 -4.62 -1.62 8.35
CA ILE A 32 -3.17 -1.67 8.51
C ILE A 32 -2.72 -3.08 8.13
N GLY A 33 -1.79 -3.20 7.18
CA GLY A 33 -1.23 -4.48 6.73
C GLY A 33 0.15 -4.72 7.28
N GLU A 34 0.51 -5.99 7.39
CA GLU A 34 1.88 -6.45 7.62
C GLU A 34 2.49 -6.82 6.28
N THR A 35 3.02 -5.83 5.60
CA THR A 35 3.63 -6.09 4.30
C THR A 35 4.99 -5.44 4.27
N GLY A 36 6.04 -6.21 4.27
CA GLY A 36 7.36 -5.64 4.14
C GLY A 36 8.47 -6.57 4.56
N ASN A 37 9.53 -6.56 3.78
CA ASN A 37 10.72 -7.34 4.09
C ASN A 37 11.45 -6.80 5.34
N HIS A 38 11.29 -5.52 5.68
CA HIS A 38 11.88 -4.94 6.88
C HIS A 38 11.11 -5.36 8.14
N GLY A 39 9.79 -5.24 8.13
CA GLY A 39 8.93 -5.72 9.21
C GLY A 39 9.07 -7.22 9.43
N ASN A 40 9.15 -8.01 8.36
CA ASN A 40 9.36 -9.45 8.45
C ASN A 40 10.71 -9.82 9.10
N ARG A 41 11.79 -9.07 8.83
CA ARG A 41 13.08 -9.32 9.50
C ARG A 41 12.99 -9.13 11.01
N ILE A 42 12.26 -8.15 11.47
CA ILE A 42 12.05 -7.93 12.90
C ILE A 42 11.16 -9.03 13.45
N TYR A 43 10.10 -9.40 12.76
CA TYR A 43 9.22 -10.49 13.15
C TYR A 43 9.97 -11.83 13.24
N ASP A 44 10.76 -12.19 12.23
CA ASP A 44 11.53 -13.43 12.17
C ASP A 44 12.53 -13.56 13.36
N ASN A 45 13.03 -12.42 13.85
CA ASN A 45 13.98 -12.41 14.97
C ASN A 45 13.33 -12.26 16.36
N SER A 46 12.18 -11.61 16.46
CA SER A 46 11.56 -11.25 17.73
C SER A 46 10.10 -11.70 17.88
N TYR A 47 9.48 -12.19 16.81
CA TYR A 47 8.05 -12.48 16.73
C TYR A 47 7.15 -11.28 17.02
N ILE A 48 7.67 -10.06 16.88
CA ILE A 48 6.94 -8.81 17.08
C ILE A 48 6.57 -8.20 15.73
N SER A 49 5.27 -8.09 15.48
CA SER A 49 4.76 -7.36 14.34
C SER A 49 4.65 -5.87 14.68
N ILE A 50 5.46 -5.04 14.04
CA ILE A 50 5.49 -3.59 14.25
C ILE A 50 4.13 -2.98 13.86
N ASN A 51 3.56 -3.35 12.72
CA ASN A 51 2.30 -2.80 12.26
C ASN A 51 1.12 -3.20 13.15
N LYS A 52 1.17 -4.41 13.73
CA LYS A 52 0.22 -4.81 14.76
C LYS A 52 0.35 -3.96 16.01
N MET A 53 1.58 -3.68 16.42
CA MET A 53 1.86 -2.81 17.58
C MET A 53 1.36 -1.39 17.32
N ILE A 54 1.62 -0.81 16.15
CA ILE A 54 1.07 0.49 15.74
C ILE A 54 -0.46 0.49 15.83
N ALA A 55 -1.12 -0.55 15.33
CA ALA A 55 -2.59 -0.67 15.41
C ALA A 55 -3.10 -0.71 16.85
N VAL A 56 -2.35 -1.34 17.76
CA VAL A 56 -2.67 -1.38 19.20
C VAL A 56 -2.46 0.00 19.84
N LEU A 57 -1.35 0.67 19.57
CA LEU A 57 -1.06 2.01 20.08
C LEU A 57 -2.08 3.06 19.60
N LEU A 58 -2.57 2.90 18.38
CA LEU A 58 -3.66 3.73 17.83
C LEU A 58 -5.05 3.40 18.41
N GLY A 59 -5.18 2.34 19.22
CA GLY A 59 -6.47 1.90 19.75
C GLY A 59 -7.36 1.19 18.73
N VAL A 60 -6.83 0.79 17.58
CA VAL A 60 -7.58 0.18 16.48
C VAL A 60 -7.07 -1.22 16.07
N PRO A 61 -6.86 -2.15 17.01
CA PRO A 61 -6.24 -3.45 16.69
C PRO A 61 -7.05 -4.30 15.70
N LYS A 62 -8.34 -4.04 15.55
CA LYS A 62 -9.21 -4.72 14.57
C LYS A 62 -8.93 -4.32 13.12
N LEU A 63 -8.28 -3.18 12.90
CA LEU A 63 -7.88 -2.72 11.57
C LEU A 63 -6.62 -3.43 11.06
N TYR A 64 -5.87 -4.10 11.93
CA TYR A 64 -4.75 -4.92 11.49
C TYR A 64 -5.23 -6.17 10.74
N LYS A 65 -4.74 -6.38 9.51
CA LYS A 65 -5.21 -7.43 8.59
C LYS A 65 -4.14 -8.46 8.22
N GLY A 66 -2.96 -8.39 8.83
CA GLY A 66 -1.86 -9.32 8.53
C GLY A 66 -1.22 -9.08 7.15
N ASN A 67 -0.71 -10.15 6.54
CA ASN A 67 0.23 -10.07 5.40
C ASN A 67 -0.38 -9.67 4.06
N ALA A 68 -1.67 -9.55 3.94
CA ALA A 68 -2.31 -9.15 2.70
C ALA A 68 -3.51 -8.25 2.96
N LEU A 69 -3.53 -7.13 2.28
CA LEU A 69 -4.67 -6.23 2.30
C LEU A 69 -5.51 -6.46 1.04
N PHE A 70 -6.68 -7.04 1.25
CA PHE A 70 -7.77 -7.06 0.28
C PHE A 70 -8.95 -6.35 0.90
N GLY A 71 -9.52 -5.42 0.18
CA GLY A 71 -10.61 -4.64 0.71
C GLY A 71 -11.59 -4.16 -0.35
N PHE A 72 -12.71 -3.69 0.16
CA PHE A 72 -13.72 -3.02 -0.62
C PHE A 72 -13.82 -1.57 -0.15
N ILE A 73 -13.80 -0.64 -1.08
CA ILE A 73 -14.06 0.78 -0.83
C ILE A 73 -15.37 1.13 -1.51
N ASN A 74 -16.37 1.44 -0.70
CA ASN A 74 -17.66 1.89 -1.20
C ASN A 74 -17.66 3.42 -1.25
N VAL A 75 -17.88 3.96 -2.44
CA VAL A 75 -18.08 5.39 -2.67
C VAL A 75 -19.49 5.56 -3.22
N ASN A 76 -20.41 5.99 -2.38
CA ASN A 76 -21.86 5.96 -2.65
C ASN A 76 -22.30 4.55 -3.08
N ASN A 77 -22.79 4.40 -4.30
CA ASN A 77 -23.29 3.14 -4.83
C ASN A 77 -22.26 2.35 -5.64
N ILE A 78 -21.01 2.81 -5.70
CA ILE A 78 -19.94 2.14 -6.44
C ILE A 78 -19.02 1.44 -5.45
N CYS A 79 -18.83 0.14 -5.64
CA CYS A 79 -17.88 -0.66 -4.86
C CYS A 79 -16.60 -0.86 -5.67
N TYR A 80 -15.47 -0.46 -5.12
CA TYR A 80 -14.14 -0.67 -5.69
C TYR A 80 -13.40 -1.74 -4.88
N THR A 81 -12.75 -2.64 -5.59
CA THR A 81 -11.90 -3.66 -4.99
C THR A 81 -10.45 -3.18 -4.98
N VAL A 82 -9.81 -3.26 -3.84
CA VAL A 82 -8.43 -2.78 -3.65
C VAL A 82 -7.58 -3.88 -3.04
N SER A 83 -6.38 -4.02 -3.56
CA SER A 83 -5.36 -4.88 -2.97
C SER A 83 -4.08 -4.09 -2.78
N VAL A 84 -3.40 -4.32 -1.64
CA VAL A 84 -2.07 -3.78 -1.36
C VAL A 84 -1.13 -4.95 -1.13
N ILE A 85 -0.05 -5.00 -1.88
CA ILE A 85 0.97 -6.03 -1.75
C ILE A 85 2.35 -5.41 -1.65
N HIS A 86 3.19 -6.02 -0.81
CA HIS A 86 4.61 -5.72 -0.77
C HIS A 86 5.37 -6.89 -1.41
N LYS A 87 5.99 -6.66 -2.56
CA LYS A 87 6.65 -7.71 -3.31
C LYS A 87 8.01 -8.05 -2.72
N ASN A 88 8.15 -9.25 -2.19
CA ASN A 88 9.46 -9.83 -1.93
C ASN A 88 9.91 -10.60 -3.19
N ARG A 89 11.15 -10.40 -3.65
CA ARG A 89 11.72 -11.05 -4.84
C ARG A 89 11.61 -12.59 -4.83
N LYS A 90 11.47 -13.20 -3.65
CA LYS A 90 11.43 -14.67 -3.48
C LYS A 90 10.03 -15.26 -3.46
N THR A 91 8.99 -14.47 -3.25
CA THR A 91 7.60 -14.96 -3.21
C THR A 91 6.97 -14.82 -4.58
N LYS A 92 6.60 -15.93 -5.19
CA LYS A 92 5.63 -15.91 -6.30
C LYS A 92 4.35 -15.29 -5.74
N ASN A 93 3.98 -14.13 -6.25
CA ASN A 93 2.84 -13.38 -5.75
C ASN A 93 1.55 -14.11 -6.12
N TYR A 94 1.02 -14.92 -5.23
CA TYR A 94 -0.34 -15.45 -5.33
C TYR A 94 -1.37 -14.33 -5.53
N TYR A 95 -1.09 -13.13 -5.05
CA TYR A 95 -1.97 -11.98 -5.08
C TYR A 95 -1.98 -11.21 -6.41
N GLU A 96 -0.99 -11.40 -7.29
CA GLU A 96 -1.03 -10.86 -8.65
C GLU A 96 -2.18 -11.47 -9.48
N TYR A 97 -2.71 -12.59 -9.03
CA TYR A 97 -3.84 -13.27 -9.68
C TYR A 97 -5.19 -12.88 -9.08
N ALA A 98 -5.19 -12.21 -7.92
CA ALA A 98 -6.43 -11.70 -7.35
C ALA A 98 -6.85 -10.46 -8.12
N ARG A 99 -7.90 -10.62 -8.91
CA ARG A 99 -8.44 -9.54 -9.68
C ARG A 99 -9.01 -8.47 -8.77
N CYS A 100 -8.52 -7.25 -8.92
CA CYS A 100 -9.02 -6.07 -8.22
C CYS A 100 -9.01 -4.86 -9.16
N ASP A 101 -9.76 -3.83 -8.81
CA ASP A 101 -9.80 -2.58 -9.57
C ASP A 101 -8.49 -1.81 -9.41
N ILE A 102 -7.91 -1.85 -8.20
CA ILE A 102 -6.67 -1.16 -7.85
C ILE A 102 -5.75 -2.11 -7.12
N LEU A 103 -4.54 -2.27 -7.64
CA LEU A 103 -3.46 -3.02 -7.02
C LEU A 103 -2.31 -2.07 -6.69
N TYR A 104 -2.12 -1.78 -5.40
CA TYR A 104 -0.94 -1.07 -4.93
C TYR A 104 0.22 -2.06 -4.76
N LYS A 105 1.35 -1.74 -5.39
CA LYS A 105 2.59 -2.51 -5.34
C LYS A 105 3.67 -1.72 -4.66
N GLU A 106 4.10 -2.19 -3.52
CA GLU A 106 5.17 -1.60 -2.72
C GLU A 106 6.52 -2.28 -3.00
N HIS A 107 7.60 -1.79 -2.44
CA HIS A 107 8.96 -2.34 -2.51
C HIS A 107 9.83 -1.88 -3.69
N TRP A 108 9.26 -1.55 -4.83
CA TRP A 108 10.05 -1.20 -6.02
C TRP A 108 10.60 0.22 -5.99
N HIS A 109 10.02 1.07 -5.14
CA HIS A 109 10.36 2.49 -5.04
C HIS A 109 10.27 3.23 -6.38
N GLU A 110 9.46 2.71 -7.30
CA GLU A 110 9.20 3.32 -8.61
C GLU A 110 7.86 4.07 -8.54
N LEU A 111 7.91 5.37 -8.77
CA LEU A 111 6.69 6.18 -8.79
C LEU A 111 6.05 6.13 -10.17
N ARG A 112 5.18 5.16 -10.40
CA ARG A 112 4.46 4.98 -11.67
C ARG A 112 3.12 4.26 -11.49
N TYR A 113 2.25 4.38 -12.46
CA TYR A 113 1.07 3.52 -12.54
C TYR A 113 0.90 2.97 -13.96
N GLU A 114 0.20 1.86 -14.05
CA GLU A 114 -0.16 1.21 -15.29
C GLU A 114 -1.66 0.95 -15.29
N GLN A 115 -2.33 1.33 -16.37
CA GLN A 115 -3.71 0.94 -16.62
C GLN A 115 -3.72 -0.29 -17.52
N LYS A 116 -4.44 -1.33 -17.09
CA LYS A 116 -4.64 -2.57 -17.86
C LYS A 116 -6.11 -2.77 -18.11
N LEU A 117 -6.43 -3.37 -19.24
CA LEU A 117 -7.78 -3.80 -19.56
C LEU A 117 -7.87 -5.31 -19.34
N VAL A 118 -8.83 -5.74 -18.55
CA VAL A 118 -9.08 -7.16 -18.28
C VAL A 118 -10.50 -7.54 -18.67
N TYR A 119 -10.64 -8.75 -19.19
CA TYR A 119 -11.95 -9.30 -19.48
C TYR A 119 -12.61 -9.85 -18.22
N GLU A 120 -13.87 -9.49 -18.02
CA GLU A 120 -14.70 -10.00 -16.93
C GLU A 120 -15.94 -10.72 -17.46
N TRP A 121 -16.06 -11.99 -17.09
CA TRP A 121 -17.25 -12.75 -17.31
C TRP A 121 -18.26 -12.53 -16.19
N ASN A 122 -19.40 -11.98 -16.53
CA ASN A 122 -20.54 -11.98 -15.62
C ASN A 122 -21.38 -13.24 -15.90
N LYS A 123 -21.26 -14.23 -15.02
CA LYS A 123 -21.94 -15.51 -15.14
C LYS A 123 -23.47 -15.42 -14.99
N TYR A 124 -23.97 -14.37 -14.37
CA TYR A 124 -25.41 -14.20 -14.12
C TYR A 124 -26.14 -13.69 -15.35
N ASN A 125 -25.59 -12.68 -16.01
CA ASN A 125 -26.19 -12.14 -17.24
C ASN A 125 -25.51 -12.63 -18.53
N LYS A 126 -24.56 -13.56 -18.39
CA LYS A 126 -23.82 -14.19 -19.51
C LYS A 126 -23.12 -13.17 -20.42
N SER A 127 -22.67 -12.06 -19.88
CA SER A 127 -21.98 -11.02 -20.62
C SER A 127 -20.47 -11.02 -20.36
N LEU A 128 -19.72 -10.53 -21.33
CA LEU A 128 -18.30 -10.25 -21.23
C LEU A 128 -18.12 -8.73 -21.22
N SER A 129 -17.49 -8.22 -20.19
CA SER A 129 -17.16 -6.80 -20.06
C SER A 129 -15.65 -6.60 -20.10
N VAL A 130 -15.22 -5.45 -20.57
CA VAL A 130 -13.82 -5.00 -20.45
C VAL A 130 -13.76 -3.98 -19.33
N ILE A 131 -12.94 -4.26 -18.34
CA ILE A 131 -12.82 -3.41 -17.14
C ILE A 131 -11.40 -2.89 -17.03
N PRO A 132 -11.22 -1.57 -16.80
CA PRO A 132 -9.92 -1.04 -16.47
C PRO A 132 -9.51 -1.47 -15.06
N THR A 133 -8.28 -1.90 -14.91
CA THR A 133 -7.60 -2.12 -13.63
C THR A 133 -6.35 -1.25 -13.56
N PHE A 134 -5.98 -0.84 -12.36
CA PHE A 134 -4.83 0.02 -12.15
C PHE A 134 -3.81 -0.68 -11.26
N GLU A 135 -2.59 -0.80 -11.74
CA GLU A 135 -1.44 -1.18 -10.93
C GLU A 135 -0.68 0.09 -10.57
N ILE A 136 -0.56 0.38 -9.29
CA ILE A 136 0.06 1.59 -8.76
C ILE A 136 1.32 1.19 -8.00
N TYR A 137 2.44 1.74 -8.40
CA TYR A 137 3.73 1.55 -7.76
C TYR A 137 4.07 2.82 -6.99
N ASN A 138 4.17 2.72 -5.69
CA ASN A 138 4.52 3.86 -4.86
C ASN A 138 6.02 4.06 -4.82
N GLY A 139 6.41 5.33 -4.81
CA GLY A 139 7.79 5.75 -4.68
C GLY A 139 8.37 5.49 -3.29
N SER A 140 9.53 6.06 -3.05
CA SER A 140 10.17 6.05 -1.74
C SER A 140 9.91 7.37 -1.02
N PHE A 141 9.78 7.33 0.30
CA PHE A 141 9.87 8.52 1.14
C PHE A 141 11.29 8.78 1.65
N LEU A 142 12.22 7.89 1.30
CA LEU A 142 13.61 8.00 1.71
C LEU A 142 14.39 8.87 0.73
N ASN A 143 14.92 9.96 1.22
CA ASN A 143 15.91 10.78 0.51
C ASN A 143 17.32 10.40 0.97
N LEU A 144 17.78 9.21 0.59
CA LEU A 144 19.10 8.68 0.98
C LEU A 144 19.98 8.50 -0.26
N PRO A 145 20.55 9.58 -0.81
CA PRO A 145 21.36 9.50 -2.03
C PRO A 145 22.56 8.56 -1.88
N GLU A 146 23.21 8.53 -0.73
CA GLU A 146 24.36 7.62 -0.48
C GLU A 146 23.97 6.15 -0.48
N TYR A 147 22.84 5.80 0.14
CA TYR A 147 22.33 4.43 0.14
C TYR A 147 21.98 3.98 -1.28
N SER A 148 21.30 4.84 -2.04
CA SER A 148 20.92 4.56 -3.42
C SER A 148 22.16 4.35 -4.31
N LEU A 149 23.19 5.17 -4.15
CA LEU A 149 24.46 5.05 -4.88
C LEU A 149 25.21 3.76 -4.51
N LYS A 150 25.34 3.45 -3.21
CA LYS A 150 26.00 2.21 -2.75
C LYS A 150 25.29 0.95 -3.22
N ALA A 151 23.96 1.00 -3.36
CA ALA A 151 23.14 -0.12 -3.79
C ALA A 151 22.92 -0.16 -5.32
N ASN A 152 23.54 0.74 -6.09
CA ASN A 152 23.32 0.90 -7.53
C ASN A 152 21.83 1.10 -7.92
N TYR A 153 21.06 1.73 -7.06
CA TYR A 153 19.70 2.12 -7.41
C TYR A 153 19.72 3.43 -8.22
N ARG A 154 18.82 3.49 -9.19
CA ARG A 154 18.59 4.75 -9.91
C ARG A 154 17.94 5.77 -8.97
N PRO A 155 18.22 7.06 -9.11
CA PRO A 155 17.46 8.11 -8.44
C PRO A 155 15.97 7.93 -8.72
N GLN A 156 15.17 8.01 -7.66
CA GLN A 156 13.73 7.84 -7.75
C GLN A 156 13.03 9.10 -7.25
N PHE A 157 11.85 9.36 -7.76
CA PHE A 157 11.01 10.41 -7.23
C PHE A 157 10.50 10.03 -5.83
N ILE A 158 10.57 10.99 -4.90
CA ILE A 158 9.98 10.86 -3.58
C ILE A 158 8.47 11.09 -3.71
N GLY A 159 7.67 10.26 -3.05
CA GLY A 159 6.24 10.45 -2.97
C GLY A 159 5.42 9.19 -3.15
N THR A 160 4.11 9.39 -3.19
CA THR A 160 3.11 8.35 -3.38
C THR A 160 2.03 8.79 -4.35
N TYR A 161 1.32 7.83 -4.90
CA TYR A 161 0.10 8.11 -5.65
C TYR A 161 -1.10 8.19 -4.71
N PHE A 162 -1.89 9.20 -4.92
CA PHE A 162 -3.27 9.27 -4.48
C PHE A 162 -4.19 8.71 -5.55
N THR A 163 -5.36 8.25 -5.15
CA THR A 163 -6.34 7.72 -6.10
C THR A 163 -7.69 8.34 -5.85
N LEU A 164 -8.19 9.05 -6.85
CA LEU A 164 -9.55 9.57 -6.84
C LEU A 164 -10.50 8.48 -7.30
N LEU A 165 -11.56 8.24 -6.53
CA LEU A 165 -12.65 7.31 -6.82
C LEU A 165 -13.95 8.09 -6.96
N ASP A 166 -14.68 7.89 -8.06
CA ASP A 166 -15.96 8.53 -8.29
C ASP A 166 -17.12 7.68 -7.73
N GLY A 167 -18.05 8.31 -7.05
CA GLY A 167 -19.23 7.65 -6.47
C GLY A 167 -20.47 7.64 -7.36
N LYS A 168 -20.41 8.26 -8.54
CA LYS A 168 -21.53 8.32 -9.51
C LYS A 168 -21.33 7.34 -10.66
N LYS A 169 -20.11 7.15 -11.10
CA LYS A 169 -19.71 6.21 -12.15
C LYS A 169 -18.43 5.50 -11.75
N ARG A 170 -18.20 4.30 -12.31
CA ARG A 170 -16.94 3.59 -12.06
C ARG A 170 -15.79 4.32 -12.77
N TYR A 171 -15.05 5.10 -12.00
CA TYR A 171 -13.93 5.90 -12.49
C TYR A 171 -12.84 5.94 -11.44
N ILE A 172 -11.61 5.71 -11.88
CA ILE A 172 -10.41 5.65 -11.06
C ILE A 172 -9.37 6.53 -11.70
N GLN A 173 -8.81 7.46 -10.94
CA GLN A 173 -7.76 8.35 -11.43
C GLN A 173 -6.62 8.41 -10.43
N PRO A 174 -5.49 7.75 -10.70
CA PRO A 174 -4.26 7.96 -9.95
C PRO A 174 -3.69 9.35 -10.25
N PHE A 175 -3.19 10.03 -9.22
CA PHE A 175 -2.50 11.31 -9.36
C PHE A 175 -1.40 11.42 -8.31
N ILE A 176 -0.42 12.27 -8.58
CA ILE A 176 0.65 12.62 -7.65
C ILE A 176 0.38 14.03 -7.19
N ASP A 177 0.41 14.26 -5.89
CA ASP A 177 0.51 15.60 -5.35
C ASP A 177 1.94 16.07 -5.61
N LYS A 178 2.07 17.06 -6.46
CA LYS A 178 3.34 17.71 -6.77
C LYS A 178 3.30 19.06 -6.08
N ASP A 179 3.77 19.09 -4.87
CA ASP A 179 4.18 20.36 -4.26
C ASP A 179 5.52 20.83 -4.83
#